data_52da9fec004084239757564c6393b3c6
#
_entry.id   52da9fec004084239757564c6393b3c6
#
_cell.length_a   1.000
_cell.length_b   1.000
_cell.length_c   1.000
_cell.angle_alpha   90.00
_cell.angle_beta   90.00
_cell.angle_gamma   90.00
#
_symmetry.space_group_name_H-M   'P 1'
#
loop_
_entity.id
_entity.type
_entity.pdbx_description
1 polymer ?
#
loop_
_entity_poly.entity_id
_entity_poly.type
_entity_poly.pdbx_seq_one_letter_code
_entity_poly.pdbx_strand_id
1 'polypeptide(L)'
;MCGIAGIISSNTSLVTKEQLTKMTDALAHRGPDGQAQWINAEGNAGLGHRRLSVIDLTAAAAQPMHYLKRYSIIYNGEIYNYIELKETLSKKGYRFQSHSDTEVILAAYDYWKEDCLEQFDGMFAFAMLDRKEQIVFAARDRFGEKPFYYTATGELFAFASEMKALWAIGAQKKTDEKMLLNYLALGYVQNANDKEQTFFENIFSLPPGSFLQLNIKTLQYKTYSYWDIDKDTVLKISGNAAIEKYRELFTLSVKRRLRSDVAVGTSLSGGLDSSSILATINHQGYPFKTFSAIFPGFEKDESGYIRAAINYLSSAKQANRQIQQNSITPSALGLIKDFTTLCYHQEEPFPSGSIYAQYKVFELAAQNNIKVLLDGQGADETLAGYNKYIHWYLQQLAGKSKFMAMQKEKNLLRKNKLPFSWGIQNYLAAYLPSHAAIQLEQNEYMKTVGQPDINKDFVAALQGREWEGIRKPIITKLNDILYFNTHTLGLEELLRFADRNSMAHGIEVRLPFLSHELVQFIFSLPAGFKIHDGWTKWLLRKMMDKKLPDEIVWRKDKVGYEPPQFQWMHNETLQDYVHEAKRKLVNKGVLKATALNKKITPKAAHEANNFDWRYLCAAQIM
;
A
#
# COMPACT_ATOMS: atom_id res chain seq x y z
N MET A 1 -1.24 -0.03 15.19
CA MET A 1 -2.02 0.90 14.33
C MET A 1 -3.41 1.10 14.90
N CYS A 2 -4.07 2.20 14.53
CA CYS A 2 -5.28 2.66 15.20
C CYS A 2 -6.40 2.93 14.18
N GLY A 3 -7.58 3.26 14.66
CA GLY A 3 -8.64 3.87 13.89
C GLY A 3 -8.85 5.32 14.35
N ILE A 4 -8.82 6.27 13.43
CA ILE A 4 -9.12 7.67 13.69
C ILE A 4 -10.44 8.08 13.04
N ALA A 5 -11.20 8.95 13.68
CA ALA A 5 -12.42 9.53 13.16
C ALA A 5 -12.61 10.94 13.70
N GLY A 6 -13.12 11.85 12.89
CA GLY A 6 -13.39 13.23 13.33
C GLY A 6 -14.55 13.87 12.59
N ILE A 7 -15.19 14.78 13.29
CA ILE A 7 -16.31 15.58 12.78
C ILE A 7 -16.03 17.04 13.10
N ILE A 8 -16.05 17.89 12.11
CA ILE A 8 -15.97 19.35 12.22
C ILE A 8 -17.23 19.91 11.55
N SER A 9 -17.98 20.74 12.25
CA SER A 9 -19.23 21.28 11.69
C SER A 9 -19.53 22.68 12.20
N SER A 10 -20.07 23.52 11.33
CA SER A 10 -20.68 24.79 11.71
C SER A 10 -22.00 24.58 12.47
N ASN A 11 -22.67 23.46 12.26
CA ASN A 11 -23.84 23.01 12.99
C ASN A 11 -23.43 22.07 14.14
N THR A 12 -23.38 22.60 15.36
CA THR A 12 -22.92 21.84 16.53
C THR A 12 -23.79 20.62 16.86
N SER A 13 -25.04 20.57 16.39
CA SER A 13 -25.92 19.41 16.59
C SER A 13 -25.44 18.16 15.84
N LEU A 14 -24.56 18.31 14.86
CA LEU A 14 -23.92 17.19 14.12
C LEU A 14 -22.67 16.65 14.83
N VAL A 15 -22.11 17.40 15.80
CA VAL A 15 -20.90 17.03 16.54
C VAL A 15 -21.29 16.45 17.89
N THR A 16 -21.75 15.21 17.89
CA THR A 16 -22.24 14.56 19.11
C THR A 16 -21.40 13.33 19.48
N LYS A 17 -21.43 12.97 20.76
CA LYS A 17 -20.79 11.72 21.23
C LYS A 17 -21.38 10.50 20.53
N GLU A 18 -22.69 10.51 20.24
CA GLU A 18 -23.36 9.43 19.53
C GLU A 18 -22.77 9.24 18.11
N GLN A 19 -22.61 10.33 17.34
CA GLN A 19 -22.03 10.25 15.98
C GLN A 19 -20.59 9.77 16.03
N LEU A 20 -19.77 10.27 16.96
CA LEU A 20 -18.40 9.81 17.14
C LEU A 20 -18.35 8.33 17.55
N THR A 21 -19.31 7.86 18.36
CA THR A 21 -19.43 6.46 18.73
C THR A 21 -19.72 5.59 17.51
N LYS A 22 -20.69 5.97 16.67
CA LYS A 22 -20.99 5.24 15.42
C LYS A 22 -19.75 5.12 14.52
N MET A 23 -18.99 6.21 14.37
CA MET A 23 -17.75 6.20 13.58
C MET A 23 -16.69 5.29 14.19
N THR A 24 -16.43 5.42 15.49
CA THR A 24 -15.39 4.62 16.15
C THR A 24 -15.76 3.16 16.26
N ASP A 25 -17.04 2.81 16.43
CA ASP A 25 -17.50 1.41 16.45
C ASP A 25 -17.30 0.73 15.09
N ALA A 26 -17.52 1.44 13.98
CA ALA A 26 -17.20 0.96 12.64
C ALA A 26 -15.69 0.66 12.44
N LEU A 27 -14.82 1.24 13.28
CA LEU A 27 -13.36 1.06 13.27
C LEU A 27 -12.84 0.12 14.38
N ALA A 28 -13.72 -0.56 15.12
CA ALA A 28 -13.34 -1.34 16.31
C ALA A 28 -12.27 -2.40 16.02
N HIS A 29 -12.31 -3.03 14.84
CA HIS A 29 -11.34 -4.05 14.40
C HIS A 29 -9.92 -3.48 14.26
N ARG A 30 -9.76 -2.19 13.95
CA ARG A 30 -8.45 -1.54 13.83
C ARG A 30 -7.74 -1.35 15.17
N GLY A 31 -8.51 -1.09 16.23
CA GLY A 31 -7.96 -0.79 17.55
C GLY A 31 -8.77 -1.42 18.66
N PRO A 32 -8.56 -2.71 18.93
CA PRO A 32 -9.32 -3.45 19.94
C PRO A 32 -8.92 -3.14 21.39
N ASP A 33 -7.75 -2.50 21.62
CA ASP A 33 -7.18 -2.31 22.95
C ASP A 33 -7.74 -1.09 23.70
N GLY A 34 -8.41 -0.15 23.01
CA GLY A 34 -8.98 1.03 23.65
C GLY A 34 -9.84 1.89 22.74
N GLN A 35 -10.70 2.69 23.37
CA GLN A 35 -11.58 3.65 22.70
C GLN A 35 -11.65 4.93 23.53
N ALA A 36 -11.56 6.08 22.86
CA ALA A 36 -11.85 7.36 23.46
C ALA A 36 -12.39 8.37 22.44
N GLN A 37 -13.11 9.35 22.94
CA GLN A 37 -13.75 10.41 22.18
C GLN A 37 -13.63 11.71 22.95
N TRP A 38 -13.51 12.80 22.22
CA TRP A 38 -13.43 14.14 22.78
C TRP A 38 -14.14 15.13 21.85
N ILE A 39 -14.84 16.11 22.45
CA ILE A 39 -15.47 17.22 21.75
C ILE A 39 -14.92 18.50 22.38
N ASN A 40 -14.57 19.50 21.57
CA ASN A 40 -14.09 20.78 22.05
C ASN A 40 -15.20 21.55 22.80
N ALA A 41 -14.81 22.58 23.56
CA ALA A 41 -15.75 23.35 24.38
C ALA A 41 -16.81 24.08 23.55
N GLU A 42 -16.47 24.46 22.31
CA GLU A 42 -17.37 25.15 21.37
C GLU A 42 -18.38 24.18 20.73
N GLY A 43 -18.20 22.87 20.88
CA GLY A 43 -19.07 21.83 20.32
C GLY A 43 -19.02 21.67 18.80
N ASN A 44 -18.06 22.30 18.12
CA ASN A 44 -17.96 22.31 16.66
C ASN A 44 -16.85 21.39 16.10
N ALA A 45 -16.05 20.74 16.97
CA ALA A 45 -15.00 19.80 16.61
C ALA A 45 -15.01 18.59 17.54
N GLY A 46 -15.15 17.40 16.97
CA GLY A 46 -15.13 16.12 17.67
C GLY A 46 -14.06 15.18 17.11
N LEU A 47 -13.33 14.52 17.99
CA LEU A 47 -12.27 13.57 17.67
C LEU A 47 -12.53 12.22 18.34
N GLY A 48 -12.40 11.13 17.60
CA GLY A 48 -12.59 9.76 18.07
C GLY A 48 -11.41 8.86 17.70
N HIS A 49 -11.05 7.95 18.59
CA HIS A 49 -9.89 7.08 18.42
C HIS A 49 -10.19 5.64 18.87
N ARG A 50 -9.71 4.67 18.08
CA ARG A 50 -9.60 3.25 18.44
C ARG A 50 -8.14 2.87 18.49
N ARG A 51 -7.66 2.35 19.62
CA ARG A 51 -6.25 2.10 19.88
C ARG A 51 -5.87 0.63 19.67
N LEU A 52 -4.83 0.40 18.87
CA LEU A 52 -4.00 -0.80 18.94
C LEU A 52 -2.68 -0.40 19.64
N SER A 53 -2.45 -0.92 20.83
CA SER A 53 -1.29 -0.55 21.65
C SER A 53 -0.06 -1.31 21.20
N VAL A 54 0.94 -0.58 20.67
CA VAL A 54 2.21 -1.12 20.15
C VAL A 54 3.42 -0.46 20.81
N ILE A 55 3.39 0.88 20.96
CA ILE A 55 4.37 1.67 21.71
C ILE A 55 3.69 2.35 22.87
N ASP A 56 4.34 2.36 24.04
CA ASP A 56 3.84 2.87 25.32
C ASP A 56 2.45 2.32 25.67
N LEU A 57 2.41 1.11 26.24
CA LEU A 57 1.16 0.41 26.54
C LEU A 57 0.33 1.06 27.68
N THR A 58 0.82 2.16 28.26
CA THR A 58 0.18 2.87 29.39
C THR A 58 -0.93 3.81 28.93
N ALA A 59 -1.70 4.32 29.88
CA ALA A 59 -2.73 5.35 29.64
C ALA A 59 -2.11 6.70 29.20
N ALA A 60 -0.83 6.96 29.44
CA ALA A 60 -0.16 8.19 29.02
C ALA A 60 -0.14 8.37 27.49
N ALA A 61 -0.19 7.26 26.75
CA ALA A 61 -0.28 7.27 25.29
C ALA A 61 -1.72 7.19 24.74
N ALA A 62 -2.74 7.39 25.60
CA ALA A 62 -4.13 7.40 25.13
C ALA A 62 -4.41 8.60 24.22
N GLN A 63 -5.33 8.39 23.28
CA GLN A 63 -5.77 9.42 22.33
C GLN A 63 -7.30 9.55 22.35
N PRO A 64 -7.85 10.76 22.09
CA PRO A 64 -7.19 12.00 21.68
C PRO A 64 -6.19 12.52 22.72
N MET A 65 -4.93 12.78 22.28
CA MET A 65 -3.89 13.30 23.15
C MET A 65 -3.88 14.83 23.13
N HIS A 66 -3.77 15.46 24.33
CA HIS A 66 -3.77 16.91 24.47
C HIS A 66 -2.38 17.41 24.87
N TYR A 67 -1.96 18.53 24.29
CA TYR A 67 -0.62 19.08 24.52
C TYR A 67 -0.65 20.61 24.62
N LEU A 68 0.09 21.18 25.58
CA LEU A 68 0.22 22.62 25.84
C LEU A 68 -1.13 23.37 25.99
N LYS A 69 -2.24 22.68 26.35
CA LYS A 69 -3.60 23.24 26.35
C LYS A 69 -4.03 23.84 25.00
N ARG A 70 -3.27 23.62 23.94
CA ARG A 70 -3.46 24.16 22.60
C ARG A 70 -3.82 23.10 21.57
N TYR A 71 -3.12 21.99 21.59
CA TYR A 71 -3.27 20.95 20.58
C TYR A 71 -4.07 19.75 21.07
N SER A 72 -4.83 19.14 20.18
CA SER A 72 -5.50 17.86 20.41
C SER A 72 -5.32 17.00 19.16
N ILE A 73 -4.70 15.80 19.26
CA ILE A 73 -4.39 14.93 18.14
C ILE A 73 -5.07 13.57 18.26
N ILE A 74 -5.47 13.02 17.11
CA ILE A 74 -5.71 11.61 16.89
C ILE A 74 -4.79 11.13 15.76
N TYR A 75 -4.20 9.95 15.94
CA TYR A 75 -3.11 9.46 15.12
C TYR A 75 -3.22 7.95 14.90
N ASN A 76 -3.02 7.52 13.65
CA ASN A 76 -2.91 6.16 13.21
C ASN A 76 -1.57 5.97 12.51
N GLY A 77 -0.60 5.34 13.15
CA GLY A 77 0.71 5.13 12.55
C GLY A 77 1.83 4.90 13.55
N GLU A 78 3.06 5.04 13.07
CA GLU A 78 4.31 4.96 13.81
C GLU A 78 5.34 5.94 13.22
N ILE A 79 5.92 6.81 14.05
CA ILE A 79 7.08 7.63 13.72
C ILE A 79 8.34 6.89 14.21
N TYR A 80 8.96 6.14 13.34
CA TYR A 80 10.06 5.21 13.69
C TYR A 80 11.29 5.90 14.27
N ASN A 81 11.56 7.15 13.91
CA ASN A 81 12.67 7.95 14.43
C ASN A 81 12.27 8.85 15.62
N TYR A 82 11.18 8.52 16.32
CA TYR A 82 10.66 9.34 17.43
C TYR A 82 11.68 9.52 18.57
N ILE A 83 12.55 8.56 18.82
CA ILE A 83 13.57 8.63 19.87
C ILE A 83 14.56 9.76 19.56
N GLU A 84 15.09 9.80 18.34
CA GLU A 84 16.03 10.81 17.85
C GLU A 84 15.39 12.22 17.81
N LEU A 85 14.11 12.28 17.40
CA LEU A 85 13.36 13.54 17.42
C LEU A 85 13.10 14.03 18.85
N LYS A 86 12.74 13.13 19.77
CA LYS A 86 12.55 13.44 21.19
C LYS A 86 13.82 14.01 21.82
N GLU A 87 14.97 13.43 21.53
CA GLU A 87 16.26 13.95 21.98
C GLU A 87 16.54 15.36 21.44
N THR A 88 16.24 15.58 20.15
CA THR A 88 16.43 16.87 19.49
C THR A 88 15.54 17.94 20.10
N LEU A 89 14.26 17.63 20.29
CA LEU A 89 13.26 18.55 20.87
C LEU A 89 13.52 18.81 22.36
N SER A 90 14.03 17.81 23.10
CA SER A 90 14.42 18.00 24.51
C SER A 90 15.55 19.03 24.65
N LYS A 91 16.52 19.05 23.73
CA LYS A 91 17.57 20.08 23.67
C LYS A 91 17.00 21.49 23.34
N LYS A 92 15.80 21.56 22.77
CA LYS A 92 15.06 22.81 22.51
C LYS A 92 14.13 23.22 23.66
N GLY A 93 14.16 22.48 24.78
CA GLY A 93 13.40 22.80 25.99
C GLY A 93 12.06 22.09 26.14
N TYR A 94 11.69 21.22 25.20
CA TYR A 94 10.45 20.43 25.28
C TYR A 94 10.57 19.33 26.35
N ARG A 95 9.49 19.11 27.09
CA ARG A 95 9.40 18.05 28.10
C ARG A 95 8.30 17.07 27.70
N PHE A 96 8.54 15.79 27.91
CA PHE A 96 7.66 14.70 27.52
C PHE A 96 7.16 13.95 28.75
N GLN A 97 5.87 13.61 28.75
CA GLN A 97 5.21 12.88 29.84
C GLN A 97 5.00 11.39 29.49
N SER A 98 5.03 11.06 28.21
CA SER A 98 4.86 9.70 27.70
C SER A 98 6.12 9.18 27.00
N HIS A 99 6.13 7.90 26.70
CA HIS A 99 7.12 7.27 25.82
C HIS A 99 6.59 7.15 24.37
N SER A 100 5.39 7.68 24.09
CA SER A 100 4.73 7.60 22.80
C SER A 100 5.35 8.54 21.78
N ASP A 101 5.38 8.10 20.53
CA ASP A 101 5.68 8.91 19.35
C ASP A 101 4.61 9.98 19.08
N THR A 102 3.37 9.75 19.51
CA THR A 102 2.25 10.72 19.41
C THR A 102 2.59 12.06 20.06
N GLU A 103 3.18 12.06 21.26
CA GLU A 103 3.60 13.28 21.94
C GLU A 103 4.74 13.99 21.19
N VAL A 104 5.62 13.21 20.52
CA VAL A 104 6.69 13.76 19.70
C VAL A 104 6.14 14.47 18.46
N ILE A 105 5.06 13.98 17.83
CA ILE A 105 4.38 14.69 16.73
C ILE A 105 3.91 16.06 17.19
N LEU A 106 3.26 16.14 18.36
CA LEU A 106 2.73 17.39 18.92
C LEU A 106 3.84 18.41 19.20
N ALA A 107 4.92 17.98 19.82
CA ALA A 107 6.09 18.84 20.11
C ALA A 107 6.79 19.27 18.80
N ALA A 108 6.90 18.37 17.83
CA ALA A 108 7.50 18.66 16.53
C ALA A 108 6.69 19.72 15.77
N TYR A 109 5.36 19.58 15.74
CA TYR A 109 4.50 20.58 15.11
C TYR A 109 4.53 21.93 15.83
N ASP A 110 4.58 21.94 17.17
CA ASP A 110 4.72 23.20 17.91
C ASP A 110 6.01 23.94 17.53
N TYR A 111 7.11 23.20 17.32
CA TYR A 111 8.42 23.77 17.01
C TYR A 111 8.60 24.10 15.51
N TRP A 112 8.29 23.15 14.59
CA TRP A 112 8.56 23.25 13.14
C TRP A 112 7.33 23.57 12.30
N LYS A 113 6.13 23.58 12.87
CA LYS A 113 4.87 23.67 12.14
C LYS A 113 4.78 22.58 11.06
N GLU A 114 4.35 22.92 9.86
CA GLU A 114 4.19 21.98 8.74
C GLU A 114 5.50 21.27 8.36
N ASP A 115 6.66 21.93 8.54
CA ASP A 115 7.98 21.38 8.24
C ASP A 115 8.36 20.19 9.14
N CYS A 116 7.59 19.92 10.21
CA CYS A 116 7.74 18.71 11.01
C CYS A 116 7.58 17.43 10.18
N LEU A 117 6.77 17.47 9.12
CA LEU A 117 6.52 16.32 8.24
C LEU A 117 7.78 15.85 7.51
N GLU A 118 8.71 16.76 7.20
CA GLU A 118 9.99 16.43 6.58
C GLU A 118 10.91 15.65 7.53
N GLN A 119 10.77 15.87 8.84
CA GLN A 119 11.59 15.25 9.88
C GLN A 119 11.17 13.80 10.19
N PHE A 120 9.96 13.39 9.82
CA PHE A 120 9.42 12.09 10.20
C PHE A 120 9.90 10.96 9.27
N ASP A 121 10.48 9.90 9.85
CA ASP A 121 10.58 8.58 9.21
C ASP A 121 9.47 7.72 9.80
N GLY A 122 8.40 7.53 9.06
CA GLY A 122 7.21 6.86 9.59
C GLY A 122 6.14 6.57 8.56
N MET A 123 5.19 5.76 8.99
CA MET A 123 3.91 5.53 8.34
C MET A 123 2.83 6.18 9.20
N PHE A 124 2.04 7.08 8.64
CA PHE A 124 1.09 7.82 9.45
C PHE A 124 -0.09 8.43 8.70
N ALA A 125 -1.19 8.51 9.41
CA ALA A 125 -2.28 9.44 9.15
C ALA A 125 -2.74 10.04 10.48
N PHE A 126 -2.79 11.35 10.58
CA PHE A 126 -3.25 12.01 11.79
C PHE A 126 -4.09 13.25 11.47
N ALA A 127 -4.88 13.66 12.46
CA ALA A 127 -5.56 14.94 12.46
C ALA A 127 -5.34 15.60 13.82
N MET A 128 -4.91 16.86 13.80
CA MET A 128 -4.61 17.66 14.97
C MET A 128 -5.38 18.97 14.93
N LEU A 129 -6.14 19.25 15.97
CA LEU A 129 -6.77 20.55 16.17
C LEU A 129 -5.79 21.50 16.87
N ASP A 130 -5.49 22.63 16.24
CA ASP A 130 -4.85 23.79 16.87
C ASP A 130 -5.94 24.80 17.30
N ARG A 131 -6.20 24.86 18.60
CA ARG A 131 -7.23 25.73 19.16
C ARG A 131 -6.91 27.22 19.04
N LYS A 132 -5.64 27.59 18.96
CA LYS A 132 -5.21 28.99 18.82
C LYS A 132 -5.46 29.49 17.40
N GLU A 133 -5.03 28.71 16.40
CA GLU A 133 -5.19 29.08 14.99
C GLU A 133 -6.57 28.71 14.44
N GLN A 134 -7.39 27.96 15.21
CA GLN A 134 -8.72 27.49 14.81
C GLN A 134 -8.70 26.68 13.51
N ILE A 135 -7.71 25.79 13.40
CA ILE A 135 -7.54 24.89 12.25
C ILE A 135 -7.43 23.44 12.67
N VAL A 136 -7.86 22.54 11.78
CA VAL A 136 -7.42 21.15 11.80
C VAL A 136 -6.29 21.00 10.79
N PHE A 137 -5.14 20.53 11.27
CA PHE A 137 -4.01 20.10 10.47
C PHE A 137 -4.03 18.57 10.38
N ALA A 138 -4.28 18.03 9.19
CA ALA A 138 -4.28 16.59 8.94
C ALA A 138 -3.18 16.23 7.94
N ALA A 139 -2.47 15.13 8.16
CA ALA A 139 -1.39 14.72 7.28
C ALA A 139 -1.39 13.20 7.05
N ARG A 140 -0.90 12.80 5.87
CA ARG A 140 -0.72 11.41 5.45
C ARG A 140 0.73 11.18 5.04
N ASP A 141 1.27 10.02 5.39
CA ASP A 141 2.66 9.66 5.12
C ASP A 141 3.03 9.67 3.63
N ARG A 142 4.34 9.65 3.36
CA ARG A 142 4.94 9.84 2.02
C ARG A 142 4.45 8.85 0.97
N PHE A 143 4.13 7.60 1.36
CA PHE A 143 3.73 6.55 0.44
C PHE A 143 2.25 6.20 0.52
N GLY A 144 1.52 6.75 1.52
CA GLY A 144 0.13 6.42 1.77
C GLY A 144 -0.05 5.06 2.45
N GLU A 145 0.92 4.66 3.30
CA GLU A 145 0.83 3.42 4.08
C GLU A 145 -0.38 3.43 5.01
N LYS A 146 -0.73 4.61 5.55
CA LYS A 146 -1.92 4.77 6.39
C LYS A 146 -3.03 5.50 5.65
N PRO A 147 -4.28 5.01 5.78
CA PRO A 147 -5.43 5.61 5.11
C PRO A 147 -5.94 6.86 5.83
N PHE A 148 -6.41 7.83 5.05
CA PHE A 148 -7.15 8.99 5.52
C PHE A 148 -8.23 9.33 4.49
N TYR A 149 -9.50 9.08 4.81
CA TYR A 149 -10.65 9.40 3.97
C TYR A 149 -11.43 10.55 4.56
N TYR A 150 -12.04 11.37 3.71
CA TYR A 150 -12.86 12.48 4.15
C TYR A 150 -14.04 12.74 3.23
N THR A 151 -15.05 13.41 3.77
CA THR A 151 -16.19 13.97 3.05
C THR A 151 -16.42 15.39 3.50
N ALA A 152 -16.82 16.25 2.58
CA ALA A 152 -17.08 17.66 2.84
C ALA A 152 -18.43 18.07 2.24
N THR A 153 -19.25 18.75 3.05
CA THR A 153 -20.50 19.39 2.64
C THR A 153 -20.47 20.86 3.11
N GLY A 154 -21.50 21.64 2.79
CA GLY A 154 -21.57 23.05 3.23
C GLY A 154 -21.52 23.25 4.76
N GLU A 155 -21.95 22.26 5.54
CA GLU A 155 -22.06 22.34 7.00
C GLU A 155 -21.17 21.36 7.75
N LEU A 156 -20.56 20.39 7.06
CA LEU A 156 -19.85 19.28 7.68
C LEU A 156 -18.56 18.96 6.94
N PHE A 157 -17.47 18.79 7.67
CA PHE A 157 -16.27 18.09 7.25
C PHE A 157 -16.06 16.91 8.19
N ALA A 158 -16.10 15.68 7.67
CA ALA A 158 -15.84 14.47 8.44
C ALA A 158 -14.72 13.66 7.82
N PHE A 159 -13.91 13.01 8.66
CA PHE A 159 -12.80 12.19 8.21
C PHE A 159 -12.63 10.93 9.05
N ALA A 160 -12.03 9.89 8.45
CA ALA A 160 -11.78 8.62 9.13
C ALA A 160 -10.69 7.79 8.46
N SER A 161 -10.18 6.79 9.16
CA SER A 161 -9.27 5.77 8.62
C SER A 161 -9.94 4.88 7.57
N GLU A 162 -11.26 4.68 7.63
CA GLU A 162 -12.02 3.85 6.69
C GLU A 162 -13.35 4.50 6.35
N MET A 163 -13.82 4.28 5.11
CA MET A 163 -15.04 4.92 4.59
C MET A 163 -16.30 4.48 5.32
N LYS A 164 -16.33 3.25 5.87
CA LYS A 164 -17.46 2.74 6.65
C LYS A 164 -17.79 3.62 7.88
N ALA A 165 -16.80 4.29 8.43
CA ALA A 165 -17.02 5.25 9.52
C ALA A 165 -17.74 6.51 9.06
N LEU A 166 -17.52 6.96 7.81
CA LEU A 166 -18.25 8.07 7.21
C LEU A 166 -19.68 7.65 6.86
N TRP A 167 -19.88 6.43 6.36
CA TRP A 167 -21.23 5.91 6.09
C TRP A 167 -22.05 5.75 7.37
N ALA A 168 -21.41 5.42 8.49
CA ALA A 168 -22.08 5.25 9.78
C ALA A 168 -22.75 6.55 10.29
N ILE A 169 -22.32 7.73 9.80
CA ILE A 169 -22.89 9.04 10.12
C ILE A 169 -23.71 9.64 8.98
N GLY A 170 -24.05 8.85 7.96
CA GLY A 170 -24.97 9.22 6.89
C GLY A 170 -24.33 9.71 5.59
N ALA A 171 -22.99 9.62 5.42
CA ALA A 171 -22.39 9.82 4.10
C ALA A 171 -22.97 8.79 3.10
N GLN A 172 -23.30 9.24 1.90
CA GLN A 172 -23.95 8.38 0.92
C GLN A 172 -22.97 7.35 0.36
N LYS A 173 -23.39 6.08 0.33
CA LYS A 173 -22.65 4.99 -0.34
C LYS A 173 -23.07 4.92 -1.81
N LYS A 174 -22.78 5.97 -2.58
CA LYS A 174 -23.06 6.05 -4.01
C LYS A 174 -21.81 5.75 -4.81
N THR A 175 -21.84 4.71 -5.64
CA THR A 175 -20.68 4.28 -6.44
C THR A 175 -20.33 5.32 -7.51
N ASP A 176 -19.05 5.67 -7.62
CA ASP A 176 -18.51 6.45 -8.74
C ASP A 176 -18.46 5.57 -10.00
N GLU A 177 -19.26 5.92 -10.98
CA GLU A 177 -19.44 5.13 -12.21
C GLU A 177 -18.19 5.14 -13.11
N LYS A 178 -17.37 6.22 -13.07
CA LYS A 178 -16.11 6.29 -13.84
C LYS A 178 -15.09 5.32 -13.27
N MET A 179 -14.92 5.29 -11.94
CA MET A 179 -14.06 4.33 -11.27
C MET A 179 -14.52 2.90 -11.48
N LEU A 180 -15.82 2.66 -11.42
CA LEU A 180 -16.41 1.35 -11.71
C LEU A 180 -16.10 0.90 -13.15
N LEU A 181 -16.26 1.78 -14.15
CA LEU A 181 -15.93 1.48 -15.55
C LEU A 181 -14.44 1.16 -15.73
N ASN A 182 -13.55 1.96 -15.14
CA ASN A 182 -12.10 1.73 -15.19
C ASN A 182 -11.72 0.38 -14.58
N TYR A 183 -12.33 0.02 -13.45
CA TYR A 183 -12.10 -1.28 -12.84
C TYR A 183 -12.61 -2.44 -13.70
N LEU A 184 -13.85 -2.37 -14.18
CA LEU A 184 -14.45 -3.44 -14.97
C LEU A 184 -13.70 -3.66 -16.28
N ALA A 185 -13.36 -2.60 -17.00
CA ALA A 185 -12.71 -2.68 -18.31
C ALA A 185 -11.20 -2.95 -18.21
N LEU A 186 -10.49 -2.22 -17.35
CA LEU A 186 -9.02 -2.19 -17.30
C LEU A 186 -8.43 -2.84 -16.05
N GLY A 187 -9.23 -3.01 -14.97
CA GLY A 187 -8.77 -3.56 -13.69
C GLY A 187 -8.12 -2.54 -12.78
N TYR A 188 -8.25 -1.25 -13.04
CA TYR A 188 -7.70 -0.21 -12.18
C TYR A 188 -8.53 -0.04 -10.91
N VAL A 189 -7.86 -0.01 -9.78
CA VAL A 189 -8.45 0.18 -8.44
C VAL A 189 -8.10 1.54 -7.85
N GLN A 190 -7.44 2.38 -8.62
CA GLN A 190 -7.11 3.78 -8.33
C GLN A 190 -7.17 4.62 -9.61
N ASN A 191 -7.38 5.93 -9.49
CA ASN A 191 -7.22 6.87 -10.59
C ASN A 191 -5.82 7.50 -10.55
N ALA A 192 -5.00 7.23 -11.57
CA ALA A 192 -3.64 7.81 -11.66
C ALA A 192 -3.65 9.34 -11.90
N ASN A 193 -4.76 9.90 -12.40
CA ASN A 193 -4.89 11.32 -12.70
C ASN A 193 -5.46 12.12 -11.53
N ASP A 194 -6.18 11.44 -10.62
CA ASP A 194 -6.79 12.05 -9.44
C ASP A 194 -6.68 11.09 -8.24
N LYS A 195 -5.72 11.34 -7.38
CA LYS A 195 -5.45 10.51 -6.19
C LYS A 195 -6.45 10.72 -5.06
N GLU A 196 -7.25 11.77 -5.12
CA GLU A 196 -8.30 12.01 -4.13
C GLU A 196 -9.54 11.17 -4.44
N GLN A 197 -9.76 10.77 -5.70
CA GLN A 197 -10.93 10.01 -6.12
C GLN A 197 -10.92 8.59 -5.53
N THR A 198 -12.08 8.19 -4.97
CA THR A 198 -12.38 6.83 -4.51
C THR A 198 -13.44 6.16 -5.39
N PHE A 199 -13.84 4.93 -5.08
CA PHE A 199 -14.98 4.27 -5.73
C PHE A 199 -16.35 4.84 -5.31
N PHE A 200 -16.38 5.87 -4.47
CA PHE A 200 -17.63 6.45 -3.97
C PHE A 200 -17.65 7.95 -4.18
N GLU A 201 -18.77 8.46 -4.72
CA GLU A 201 -18.99 9.89 -4.90
C GLU A 201 -18.94 10.62 -3.55
N ASN A 202 -18.32 11.81 -3.53
CA ASN A 202 -18.20 12.68 -2.34
C ASN A 202 -17.44 12.09 -1.15
N ILE A 203 -16.71 10.99 -1.37
CA ILE A 203 -15.72 10.47 -0.41
C ILE A 203 -14.34 10.53 -1.08
N PHE A 204 -13.44 11.25 -0.45
CA PHE A 204 -12.11 11.52 -0.97
C PHE A 204 -11.03 10.86 -0.11
N SER A 205 -9.89 10.58 -0.71
CA SER A 205 -8.68 10.14 -0.01
C SER A 205 -7.68 11.28 0.06
N LEU A 206 -7.09 11.55 1.22
CA LEU A 206 -5.96 12.48 1.27
C LEU A 206 -4.76 11.85 0.54
N PRO A 207 -4.18 12.50 -0.49
CA PRO A 207 -3.08 11.92 -1.26
C PRO A 207 -1.84 11.59 -0.41
N PRO A 208 -1.03 10.59 -0.78
CA PRO A 208 0.25 10.32 -0.14
C PRO A 208 1.17 11.54 -0.18
N GLY A 209 2.01 11.70 0.85
CA GLY A 209 2.95 12.82 0.93
C GLY A 209 2.29 14.19 1.02
N SER A 210 1.06 14.24 1.56
CA SER A 210 0.27 15.46 1.60
C SER A 210 -0.28 15.76 2.98
N PHE A 211 -0.58 17.03 3.21
CA PHE A 211 -1.33 17.50 4.37
C PHE A 211 -2.51 18.38 3.95
N LEU A 212 -3.51 18.46 4.82
CA LEU A 212 -4.71 19.25 4.66
C LEU A 212 -4.82 20.22 5.82
N GLN A 213 -5.12 21.48 5.53
CA GLN A 213 -5.48 22.50 6.51
C GLN A 213 -6.95 22.87 6.36
N LEU A 214 -7.72 22.68 7.42
CA LEU A 214 -9.15 22.99 7.48
C LEU A 214 -9.40 24.08 8.50
N ASN A 215 -10.00 25.20 8.10
CA ASN A 215 -10.50 26.21 9.03
C ASN A 215 -11.81 25.72 9.67
N ILE A 216 -11.84 25.58 11.01
CA ILE A 216 -13.00 24.99 11.70
C ILE A 216 -14.23 25.90 11.77
N LYS A 217 -14.09 27.21 11.47
CA LYS A 217 -15.21 28.15 11.44
C LYS A 217 -15.87 28.24 10.08
N THR A 218 -15.06 28.26 9.01
CA THR A 218 -15.57 28.45 7.65
C THR A 218 -15.72 27.13 6.88
N LEU A 219 -15.17 26.03 7.39
CA LEU A 219 -15.06 24.71 6.75
C LEU A 219 -14.31 24.74 5.40
N GLN A 220 -13.63 25.83 5.09
CA GLN A 220 -12.75 25.89 3.95
C GLN A 220 -11.49 25.09 4.23
N TYR A 221 -11.09 24.24 3.28
CA TYR A 221 -9.90 23.43 3.39
C TYR A 221 -9.04 23.51 2.14
N LYS A 222 -7.77 23.19 2.28
CA LYS A 222 -6.81 23.12 1.19
C LYS A 222 -5.81 22.01 1.45
N THR A 223 -5.49 21.24 0.40
CA THR A 223 -4.48 20.18 0.40
C THR A 223 -3.17 20.69 -0.19
N TYR A 224 -2.05 20.27 0.42
CA TYR A 224 -0.69 20.62 0.01
C TYR A 224 0.17 19.37 -0.02
N SER A 225 1.02 19.22 -1.05
CA SER A 225 2.08 18.20 -1.05
C SER A 225 3.28 18.71 -0.25
N TYR A 226 3.82 17.88 0.67
CA TYR A 226 5.04 18.19 1.42
C TYR A 226 6.24 17.35 0.96
N TRP A 227 6.02 16.33 0.14
CA TRP A 227 7.08 15.43 -0.30
C TRP A 227 6.82 14.83 -1.68
N ASP A 228 7.91 14.65 -2.43
CA ASP A 228 7.93 13.91 -3.70
C ASP A 228 9.27 13.20 -3.87
N ILE A 229 9.33 12.20 -4.75
CA ILE A 229 10.55 11.46 -5.08
C ILE A 229 11.35 12.24 -6.13
N ASP A 230 12.56 12.66 -5.80
CA ASP A 230 13.50 13.15 -6.82
C ASP A 230 14.01 11.99 -7.69
N LYS A 231 13.42 11.86 -8.87
CA LYS A 231 13.78 10.83 -9.86
C LYS A 231 14.85 11.27 -10.86
N ASP A 232 15.27 12.54 -10.82
CA ASP A 232 16.10 13.18 -11.84
C ASP A 232 17.54 13.33 -11.41
N THR A 233 17.82 13.61 -10.16
CA THR A 233 19.18 13.69 -9.62
C THR A 233 19.88 12.33 -9.69
N VAL A 234 21.12 12.33 -10.23
CA VAL A 234 21.93 11.11 -10.38
C VAL A 234 23.22 11.25 -9.59
N LEU A 235 23.37 10.39 -8.58
CA LEU A 235 24.55 10.32 -7.73
C LEU A 235 25.71 9.61 -8.45
N LYS A 236 26.89 10.23 -8.44
CA LYS A 236 28.14 9.60 -8.89
C LYS A 236 28.75 8.81 -7.73
N ILE A 237 28.64 7.48 -7.77
CA ILE A 237 29.09 6.59 -6.70
C ILE A 237 29.67 5.30 -7.30
N SER A 238 30.67 4.69 -6.65
CA SER A 238 31.20 3.39 -7.06
C SER A 238 30.27 2.23 -6.65
N GLY A 239 30.40 1.07 -7.32
CA GLY A 239 29.56 -0.09 -7.04
C GLY A 239 29.61 -0.53 -5.58
N ASN A 240 30.82 -0.64 -5.02
CA ASN A 240 30.99 -1.07 -3.62
C ASN A 240 30.42 -0.05 -2.63
N ALA A 241 30.68 1.24 -2.85
CA ALA A 241 30.14 2.29 -1.97
C ALA A 241 28.61 2.35 -2.02
N ALA A 242 28.00 2.09 -3.18
CA ALA A 242 26.55 2.02 -3.32
C ALA A 242 25.96 0.82 -2.55
N ILE A 243 26.61 -0.34 -2.62
CA ILE A 243 26.19 -1.54 -1.88
C ILE A 243 26.28 -1.31 -0.37
N GLU A 244 27.38 -0.72 0.10
CA GLU A 244 27.56 -0.42 1.53
C GLU A 244 26.54 0.62 2.03
N LYS A 245 26.32 1.70 1.27
CA LYS A 245 25.33 2.73 1.66
C LYS A 245 23.91 2.16 1.65
N TYR A 246 23.57 1.32 0.67
CA TYR A 246 22.30 0.64 0.64
C TYR A 246 22.12 -0.30 1.84
N ARG A 247 23.18 -1.05 2.21
CA ARG A 247 23.19 -1.92 3.39
C ARG A 247 22.96 -1.13 4.68
N GLU A 248 23.65 0.01 4.84
CA GLU A 248 23.51 0.91 5.99
C GLU A 248 22.05 1.36 6.12
N LEU A 249 21.48 1.95 5.05
CA LEU A 249 20.14 2.49 5.06
C LEU A 249 19.07 1.41 5.27
N PHE A 250 19.21 0.25 4.63
CA PHE A 250 18.27 -0.85 4.79
C PHE A 250 18.32 -1.44 6.21
N THR A 251 19.52 -1.62 6.76
CA THR A 251 19.71 -2.10 8.13
C THR A 251 19.13 -1.11 9.16
N LEU A 252 19.33 0.19 8.95
CA LEU A 252 18.75 1.24 9.80
C LEU A 252 17.22 1.23 9.71
N SER A 253 16.68 1.10 8.50
CA SER A 253 15.24 1.00 8.29
C SER A 253 14.63 -0.20 9.03
N VAL A 254 15.23 -1.39 8.90
CA VAL A 254 14.78 -2.59 9.64
C VAL A 254 14.86 -2.35 11.14
N LYS A 255 16.00 -1.82 11.64
CA LYS A 255 16.22 -1.55 13.07
C LYS A 255 15.17 -0.60 13.65
N ARG A 256 14.86 0.49 12.96
CA ARG A 256 13.83 1.45 13.39
C ARG A 256 12.45 0.81 13.42
N ARG A 257 12.12 -0.02 12.42
CA ARG A 257 10.82 -0.71 12.32
C ARG A 257 10.66 -1.91 13.28
N LEU A 258 11.71 -2.28 13.99
CA LEU A 258 11.67 -3.24 15.11
C LEU A 258 11.33 -2.59 16.45
N ARG A 259 11.30 -1.27 16.56
CA ARG A 259 10.92 -0.55 17.79
C ARG A 259 9.48 -0.87 18.15
N SER A 260 9.26 -1.59 19.23
CA SER A 260 7.94 -2.07 19.65
C SER A 260 8.00 -2.58 21.09
N ASP A 261 6.97 -2.32 21.86
CA ASP A 261 6.78 -2.88 23.22
C ASP A 261 5.99 -4.21 23.20
N VAL A 262 5.61 -4.67 22.00
CA VAL A 262 4.93 -5.95 21.77
C VAL A 262 5.72 -6.83 20.81
N ALA A 263 5.35 -8.12 20.74
CA ALA A 263 6.02 -9.08 19.89
C ALA A 263 5.88 -8.73 18.40
N VAL A 264 7.01 -8.81 17.69
CA VAL A 264 7.14 -8.55 16.25
C VAL A 264 7.43 -9.85 15.51
N GLY A 265 6.75 -10.06 14.38
CA GLY A 265 6.99 -11.15 13.45
C GLY A 265 7.33 -10.64 12.04
N THR A 266 7.45 -11.54 11.08
CA THR A 266 7.63 -11.19 9.66
C THR A 266 6.83 -12.11 8.75
N SER A 267 6.20 -11.57 7.71
CA SER A 267 5.71 -12.40 6.61
C SER A 267 6.90 -12.96 5.82
N LEU A 268 6.82 -14.21 5.40
CA LEU A 268 7.87 -14.90 4.67
C LEU A 268 7.29 -15.67 3.49
N SER A 269 7.52 -15.17 2.29
CA SER A 269 7.13 -15.83 1.03
C SER A 269 8.24 -16.72 0.44
N GLY A 270 9.45 -16.73 1.04
CA GLY A 270 10.61 -17.37 0.43
C GLY A 270 11.21 -16.60 -0.76
N GLY A 271 10.65 -15.45 -1.11
CA GLY A 271 11.22 -14.53 -2.08
C GLY A 271 12.40 -13.74 -1.52
N LEU A 272 13.18 -13.10 -2.40
CA LEU A 272 14.36 -12.30 -2.02
C LEU A 272 14.03 -11.22 -0.99
N ASP A 273 12.92 -10.50 -1.15
CA ASP A 273 12.56 -9.33 -0.32
C ASP A 273 12.28 -9.73 1.13
N SER A 274 11.33 -10.64 1.34
CA SER A 274 10.97 -11.12 2.67
C SER A 274 12.12 -11.86 3.35
N SER A 275 12.89 -12.65 2.58
CA SER A 275 14.09 -13.32 3.10
C SER A 275 15.20 -12.35 3.47
N SER A 276 15.34 -11.20 2.76
CA SER A 276 16.30 -10.15 3.10
C SER A 276 15.96 -9.46 4.43
N ILE A 277 14.68 -9.23 4.69
CA ILE A 277 14.22 -8.71 5.98
C ILE A 277 14.56 -9.73 7.07
N LEU A 278 14.17 -11.00 6.91
CA LEU A 278 14.43 -12.05 7.89
C LEU A 278 15.93 -12.21 8.17
N ALA A 279 16.78 -12.20 7.14
CA ALA A 279 18.24 -12.28 7.29
C ALA A 279 18.82 -11.09 8.09
N THR A 280 18.31 -9.89 7.81
CA THR A 280 18.75 -8.67 8.51
C THR A 280 18.33 -8.69 9.98
N ILE A 281 17.11 -9.14 10.29
CA ILE A 281 16.62 -9.30 11.65
C ILE A 281 17.42 -10.37 12.41
N ASN A 282 17.64 -11.54 11.79
CA ASN A 282 18.40 -12.63 12.39
C ASN A 282 19.81 -12.21 12.76
N HIS A 283 20.45 -11.41 11.92
CA HIS A 283 21.78 -10.84 12.20
C HIS A 283 21.78 -9.87 13.42
N GLN A 284 20.66 -9.21 13.69
CA GLN A 284 20.49 -8.34 14.87
C GLN A 284 20.18 -9.11 16.16
N GLY A 285 19.96 -10.42 16.06
CA GLY A 285 19.84 -11.31 17.20
C GLY A 285 18.48 -11.32 17.91
N TYR A 286 17.38 -10.97 17.25
CA TYR A 286 16.02 -11.10 17.81
C TYR A 286 15.43 -12.50 17.56
N PRO A 287 14.65 -13.09 18.52
CA PRO A 287 13.85 -14.28 18.26
C PRO A 287 12.67 -13.89 17.37
N PHE A 288 12.32 -14.74 16.38
CA PHE A 288 11.31 -14.36 15.39
C PHE A 288 10.33 -15.47 15.07
N LYS A 289 9.06 -15.08 14.88
CA LYS A 289 8.04 -15.90 14.23
C LYS A 289 7.86 -15.46 12.79
N THR A 290 7.78 -16.42 11.87
CA THR A 290 7.49 -16.18 10.46
C THR A 290 6.11 -16.71 10.11
N PHE A 291 5.42 -16.04 9.18
CA PHE A 291 4.06 -16.36 8.75
C PHE A 291 4.01 -16.45 7.23
N SER A 292 3.44 -17.53 6.71
CA SER A 292 3.47 -17.85 5.29
C SER A 292 2.15 -18.47 4.83
N ALA A 293 1.69 -18.11 3.62
CA ALA A 293 0.74 -18.93 2.88
C ALA A 293 1.50 -19.93 2.02
N ILE A 294 1.08 -21.19 2.07
CA ILE A 294 1.65 -22.28 1.26
C ILE A 294 0.54 -22.99 0.50
N PHE A 295 0.87 -23.55 -0.65
CA PHE A 295 -0.07 -24.22 -1.55
C PHE A 295 0.49 -25.57 -2.03
N PRO A 296 0.56 -26.58 -1.16
CA PRO A 296 1.15 -27.88 -1.50
C PRO A 296 0.51 -28.49 -2.76
N GLY A 297 1.36 -28.89 -3.71
CA GLY A 297 0.93 -29.44 -5.00
C GLY A 297 0.64 -28.40 -6.09
N PHE A 298 0.68 -27.11 -5.77
CA PHE A 298 0.59 -26.05 -6.77
C PHE A 298 1.98 -25.76 -7.37
N GLU A 299 2.05 -25.54 -8.68
CA GLU A 299 3.33 -25.31 -9.39
C GLU A 299 4.13 -24.11 -8.88
N LYS A 300 3.44 -23.12 -8.30
CA LYS A 300 4.02 -21.90 -7.73
C LYS A 300 4.08 -21.93 -6.20
N ASP A 301 4.02 -23.12 -5.58
CA ASP A 301 4.20 -23.23 -4.14
C ASP A 301 5.61 -22.83 -3.71
N GLU A 302 5.69 -21.90 -2.76
CA GLU A 302 6.97 -21.35 -2.29
C GLU A 302 7.50 -22.03 -1.00
N SER A 303 6.84 -23.08 -0.52
CA SER A 303 7.20 -23.76 0.75
C SER A 303 8.65 -24.28 0.77
N GLY A 304 9.19 -24.67 -0.40
CA GLY A 304 10.59 -25.07 -0.55
C GLY A 304 11.58 -23.95 -0.25
N TYR A 305 11.34 -22.76 -0.82
CA TYR A 305 12.17 -21.57 -0.60
C TYR A 305 12.07 -21.04 0.83
N ILE A 306 10.87 -21.10 1.43
CA ILE A 306 10.67 -20.74 2.84
C ILE A 306 11.54 -21.62 3.74
N ARG A 307 11.51 -22.96 3.55
CA ARG A 307 12.35 -23.90 4.30
C ARG A 307 13.84 -23.65 4.07
N ALA A 308 14.25 -23.40 2.81
CA ALA A 308 15.64 -23.10 2.48
C ALA A 308 16.16 -21.86 3.21
N ALA A 309 15.37 -20.77 3.24
CA ALA A 309 15.72 -19.55 3.97
C ALA A 309 15.90 -19.82 5.47
N ILE A 310 14.93 -20.48 6.10
CA ILE A 310 14.93 -20.76 7.54
C ILE A 310 16.10 -21.68 7.90
N ASN A 311 16.33 -22.78 7.15
CA ASN A 311 17.40 -23.72 7.41
C ASN A 311 18.78 -23.05 7.30
N TYR A 312 18.99 -22.23 6.26
CA TYR A 312 20.25 -21.50 6.06
C TYR A 312 20.54 -20.54 7.22
N LEU A 313 19.54 -19.74 7.60
CA LEU A 313 19.67 -18.76 8.68
C LEU A 313 19.81 -19.43 10.06
N SER A 314 19.19 -20.58 10.29
CA SER A 314 19.29 -21.36 11.53
C SER A 314 20.60 -22.11 11.66
N SER A 315 21.28 -22.47 10.56
CA SER A 315 22.55 -23.19 10.54
C SER A 315 23.78 -22.29 10.72
N ALA A 316 23.62 -20.98 10.60
CA ALA A 316 24.72 -20.03 10.78
C ALA A 316 25.27 -20.09 12.21
N LYS A 317 26.61 -20.16 12.39
CA LYS A 317 27.32 -20.30 13.68
C LYS A 317 26.94 -19.25 14.77
N GLN A 318 26.22 -18.21 14.40
CA GLN A 318 25.69 -17.15 15.29
C GLN A 318 24.20 -17.36 15.64
N ALA A 319 23.54 -18.40 15.12
CA ALA A 319 22.12 -18.67 15.31
C ALA A 319 21.87 -19.36 16.69
N ASN A 320 22.01 -18.62 17.78
CA ASN A 320 21.54 -19.07 19.10
C ASN A 320 20.00 -18.96 19.25
N ARG A 321 19.24 -18.80 18.14
CA ARG A 321 17.82 -18.45 18.21
C ARG A 321 17.00 -19.21 17.18
N GLN A 322 15.93 -19.82 17.67
CA GLN A 322 14.99 -20.60 16.88
C GLN A 322 14.06 -19.68 16.10
N ILE A 323 14.07 -19.77 14.75
CA ILE A 323 13.06 -19.19 13.88
C ILE A 323 11.85 -20.11 13.91
N GLN A 324 10.74 -19.64 14.46
CA GLN A 324 9.49 -20.39 14.49
C GLN A 324 8.70 -20.14 13.21
N GLN A 325 8.56 -21.17 12.38
CA GLN A 325 7.75 -21.12 11.16
C GLN A 325 6.28 -21.42 11.47
N ASN A 326 5.38 -20.56 10.98
CA ASN A 326 3.94 -20.76 10.98
C ASN A 326 3.43 -20.64 9.53
N SER A 327 2.59 -21.57 9.09
CA SER A 327 2.05 -21.57 7.74
C SER A 327 0.57 -21.91 7.71
N ILE A 328 -0.14 -21.37 6.72
CA ILE A 328 -1.55 -21.63 6.45
C ILE A 328 -1.74 -21.99 4.97
N THR A 329 -2.73 -22.81 4.69
CA THR A 329 -3.10 -23.18 3.31
C THR A 329 -4.50 -22.62 2.99
N PRO A 330 -4.59 -21.41 2.41
CA PRO A 330 -5.87 -20.85 1.96
C PRO A 330 -6.53 -21.75 0.90
N SER A 331 -7.85 -21.84 0.94
CA SER A 331 -8.63 -22.71 0.04
C SER A 331 -9.80 -21.99 -0.61
N ALA A 332 -10.38 -22.57 -1.66
CA ALA A 332 -11.59 -22.05 -2.31
C ALA A 332 -12.78 -21.98 -1.34
N LEU A 333 -12.99 -23.01 -0.53
CA LEU A 333 -14.06 -23.02 0.47
C LEU A 333 -13.87 -21.97 1.55
N GLY A 334 -12.62 -21.77 1.98
CA GLY A 334 -12.28 -20.68 2.89
C GLY A 334 -12.54 -19.30 2.27
N LEU A 335 -12.16 -19.09 1.01
CA LEU A 335 -12.47 -17.86 0.27
C LEU A 335 -13.97 -17.59 0.23
N ILE A 336 -14.78 -18.57 -0.11
CA ILE A 336 -16.25 -18.45 -0.18
C ILE A 336 -16.82 -18.03 1.18
N LYS A 337 -16.37 -18.70 2.25
CA LYS A 337 -16.81 -18.39 3.61
C LYS A 337 -16.47 -16.95 4.03
N ASP A 338 -15.26 -16.51 3.72
CA ASP A 338 -14.73 -15.24 4.21
C ASP A 338 -14.98 -14.08 3.25
N PHE A 339 -15.50 -14.33 2.03
CA PHE A 339 -15.54 -13.34 0.93
C PHE A 339 -16.29 -12.05 1.29
N THR A 340 -17.46 -12.17 1.91
CA THR A 340 -18.25 -10.99 2.33
C THR A 340 -17.52 -10.18 3.38
N THR A 341 -16.87 -10.83 4.36
CA THR A 341 -16.07 -10.16 5.39
C THR A 341 -14.85 -9.49 4.80
N LEU A 342 -14.16 -10.16 3.86
CA LEU A 342 -13.03 -9.59 3.15
C LEU A 342 -13.44 -8.32 2.37
N CYS A 343 -14.55 -8.37 1.63
CA CYS A 343 -15.09 -7.22 0.90
C CYS A 343 -15.52 -6.08 1.84
N TYR A 344 -16.09 -6.40 3.01
CA TYR A 344 -16.43 -5.41 4.03
C TYR A 344 -15.19 -4.65 4.52
N HIS A 345 -14.07 -5.36 4.75
CA HIS A 345 -12.82 -4.72 5.18
C HIS A 345 -12.13 -3.98 4.04
N GLN A 346 -12.14 -4.51 2.82
CA GLN A 346 -11.53 -3.83 1.67
C GLN A 346 -12.29 -2.57 1.24
N GLU A 347 -13.61 -2.51 1.41
CA GLU A 347 -14.54 -1.42 1.04
C GLU A 347 -14.61 -1.15 -0.46
N GLU A 348 -13.54 -1.36 -1.19
CA GLU A 348 -13.39 -1.13 -2.63
C GLU A 348 -12.97 -2.43 -3.33
N PRO A 349 -13.19 -2.54 -4.65
CA PRO A 349 -12.80 -3.73 -5.39
C PRO A 349 -11.30 -4.02 -5.32
N PHE A 350 -10.94 -5.28 -5.52
CA PHE A 350 -9.55 -5.74 -5.53
C PHE A 350 -9.29 -6.73 -6.69
N PRO A 351 -8.02 -6.89 -7.15
CA PRO A 351 -7.73 -7.50 -8.44
C PRO A 351 -7.80 -9.02 -8.48
N SER A 352 -7.58 -9.72 -7.35
CA SER A 352 -7.46 -11.18 -7.37
C SER A 352 -7.53 -11.83 -5.99
N GLY A 353 -7.55 -13.16 -5.96
CA GLY A 353 -7.49 -13.97 -4.75
C GLY A 353 -6.18 -13.87 -3.95
N SER A 354 -5.14 -13.18 -4.47
CA SER A 354 -3.92 -12.88 -3.72
C SER A 354 -4.22 -12.08 -2.45
N ILE A 355 -5.24 -11.22 -2.51
CA ILE A 355 -5.68 -10.41 -1.36
C ILE A 355 -6.22 -11.32 -0.26
N TYR A 356 -6.97 -12.37 -0.61
CA TYR A 356 -7.43 -13.35 0.35
C TYR A 356 -6.27 -14.17 0.97
N ALA A 357 -5.29 -14.56 0.17
CA ALA A 357 -4.13 -15.28 0.71
C ALA A 357 -3.37 -14.44 1.76
N GLN A 358 -3.18 -13.14 1.50
CA GLN A 358 -2.59 -12.20 2.44
C GLN A 358 -3.45 -12.01 3.69
N TYR A 359 -4.78 -11.88 3.55
CA TYR A 359 -5.74 -11.81 4.66
C TYR A 359 -5.57 -12.98 5.63
N LYS A 360 -5.42 -14.21 5.10
CA LYS A 360 -5.23 -15.42 5.92
C LYS A 360 -3.87 -15.47 6.64
N VAL A 361 -2.83 -14.86 6.07
CA VAL A 361 -1.52 -14.75 6.76
C VAL A 361 -1.62 -13.83 7.96
N PHE A 362 -2.33 -12.71 7.85
CA PHE A 362 -2.54 -11.81 8.99
C PHE A 362 -3.45 -12.43 10.06
N GLU A 363 -4.48 -13.16 9.65
CA GLU A 363 -5.30 -13.95 10.59
C GLU A 363 -4.44 -14.95 11.38
N LEU A 364 -3.54 -15.68 10.70
CA LEU A 364 -2.61 -16.62 11.34
C LEU A 364 -1.67 -15.91 12.33
N ALA A 365 -1.19 -14.72 12.00
CA ALA A 365 -0.34 -13.93 12.89
C ALA A 365 -1.09 -13.49 14.15
N ALA A 366 -2.33 -13.02 14.00
CA ALA A 366 -3.19 -12.66 15.13
C ALA A 366 -3.47 -13.85 16.06
N GLN A 367 -3.77 -15.03 15.50
CA GLN A 367 -3.95 -16.29 16.25
C GLN A 367 -2.71 -16.72 17.04
N ASN A 368 -1.51 -16.25 16.62
CA ASN A 368 -0.24 -16.47 17.28
C ASN A 368 0.19 -15.33 18.21
N ASN A 369 -0.73 -14.42 18.57
CA ASN A 369 -0.51 -13.27 19.45
C ASN A 369 0.60 -12.32 18.96
N ILE A 370 0.74 -12.15 17.65
CA ILE A 370 1.61 -11.15 17.04
C ILE A 370 0.74 -9.94 16.69
N LYS A 371 1.18 -8.74 17.08
CA LYS A 371 0.52 -7.48 16.75
C LYS A 371 1.24 -6.68 15.65
N VAL A 372 2.53 -6.97 15.42
CA VAL A 372 3.36 -6.26 14.43
C VAL A 372 4.01 -7.25 13.48
N LEU A 373 3.92 -7.00 12.18
CA LEU A 373 4.59 -7.76 11.13
C LEU A 373 5.44 -6.86 10.24
N LEU A 374 6.67 -7.30 9.94
CA LEU A 374 7.47 -6.72 8.86
C LEU A 374 7.12 -7.43 7.55
N ASP A 375 6.97 -6.66 6.45
CA ASP A 375 6.65 -7.18 5.12
C ASP A 375 7.55 -6.57 4.04
N GLY A 376 7.71 -7.28 2.91
CA GLY A 376 8.64 -6.97 1.83
C GLY A 376 8.10 -6.03 0.75
N GLN A 377 6.93 -5.45 0.89
CA GLN A 377 6.33 -4.55 -0.11
C GLN A 377 7.19 -3.29 -0.32
N GLY A 378 7.14 -2.73 -1.53
CA GLY A 378 7.93 -1.58 -1.96
C GLY A 378 9.28 -1.94 -2.59
N ALA A 379 9.79 -3.15 -2.38
CA ALA A 379 11.07 -3.58 -2.96
C ALA A 379 11.02 -3.70 -4.49
N ASP A 380 9.96 -4.25 -5.04
CA ASP A 380 9.81 -4.44 -6.49
C ASP A 380 9.63 -3.13 -7.24
N GLU A 381 8.86 -2.22 -6.68
CA GLU A 381 8.53 -0.92 -7.25
C GLU A 381 9.77 -0.02 -7.30
N THR A 382 10.59 -0.04 -6.25
CA THR A 382 11.77 0.84 -6.13
C THR A 382 13.02 0.27 -6.79
N LEU A 383 13.25 -1.04 -6.70
CA LEU A 383 14.45 -1.74 -7.18
C LEU A 383 14.27 -2.43 -8.55
N ALA A 384 13.22 -2.10 -9.28
CA ALA A 384 12.92 -2.68 -10.60
C ALA A 384 12.79 -4.22 -10.56
N GLY A 385 12.03 -4.75 -9.60
CA GLY A 385 11.90 -6.19 -9.40
C GLY A 385 11.03 -6.91 -10.42
N TYR A 386 10.05 -6.24 -11.02
CA TYR A 386 9.16 -6.86 -12.02
C TYR A 386 9.83 -6.97 -13.39
N ASN A 387 9.62 -8.10 -14.06
CA ASN A 387 10.18 -8.35 -15.40
C ASN A 387 9.75 -7.29 -16.43
N LYS A 388 8.59 -6.65 -16.24
CA LYS A 388 8.15 -5.53 -17.09
C LYS A 388 9.15 -4.37 -17.14
N TYR A 389 9.95 -4.14 -16.09
CA TYR A 389 10.93 -3.06 -16.05
C TYR A 389 12.15 -3.29 -16.95
N ILE A 390 12.42 -4.52 -17.34
CA ILE A 390 13.52 -4.87 -18.26
C ILE A 390 13.37 -4.14 -19.59
N HIS A 391 12.13 -4.03 -20.12
CA HIS A 391 11.88 -3.34 -21.38
C HIS A 391 12.29 -1.87 -21.31
N TRP A 392 11.91 -1.14 -20.27
CA TRP A 392 12.24 0.26 -20.11
C TRP A 392 13.72 0.51 -19.84
N TYR A 393 14.39 -0.41 -19.15
CA TYR A 393 15.84 -0.34 -19.00
C TYR A 393 16.55 -0.49 -20.35
N LEU A 394 16.15 -1.47 -21.15
CA LEU A 394 16.71 -1.66 -22.51
C LEU A 394 16.37 -0.49 -23.44
N GLN A 395 15.16 0.07 -23.36
CA GLN A 395 14.76 1.29 -24.09
C GLN A 395 15.63 2.49 -23.70
N GLN A 396 15.91 2.68 -22.41
CA GLN A 396 16.84 3.71 -21.95
C GLN A 396 18.23 3.53 -22.52
N LEU A 397 18.75 2.30 -22.62
CA LEU A 397 20.06 2.04 -23.24
C LEU A 397 20.04 2.33 -24.74
N ALA A 398 18.98 1.94 -25.44
CA ALA A 398 18.79 2.23 -26.87
C ALA A 398 18.69 3.74 -27.13
N GLY A 399 17.82 4.46 -26.42
CA GLY A 399 17.63 5.91 -26.57
C GLY A 399 18.89 6.73 -26.26
N LYS A 400 19.81 6.19 -25.44
CA LYS A 400 21.15 6.77 -25.19
C LYS A 400 22.23 6.24 -26.12
N SER A 401 21.87 5.55 -27.20
CA SER A 401 22.78 4.94 -28.18
C SER A 401 23.82 3.99 -27.57
N LYS A 402 23.54 3.38 -26.41
CA LYS A 402 24.42 2.43 -25.72
C LYS A 402 24.17 0.99 -26.20
N PHE A 403 24.26 0.76 -27.51
CA PHE A 403 23.88 -0.52 -28.14
C PHE A 403 24.71 -1.71 -27.67
N MET A 404 26.02 -1.55 -27.46
CA MET A 404 26.87 -2.63 -26.93
C MET A 404 26.46 -3.05 -25.52
N ALA A 405 26.19 -2.08 -24.65
CA ALA A 405 25.70 -2.37 -23.29
C ALA A 405 24.32 -3.06 -23.33
N MET A 406 23.41 -2.56 -24.18
CA MET A 406 22.10 -3.19 -24.37
C MET A 406 22.23 -4.63 -24.87
N GLN A 407 23.09 -4.91 -25.86
CA GLN A 407 23.27 -6.25 -26.38
C GLN A 407 23.91 -7.18 -25.34
N LYS A 408 24.87 -6.69 -24.55
CA LYS A 408 25.45 -7.43 -23.43
C LYS A 408 24.35 -7.82 -22.43
N GLU A 409 23.53 -6.86 -21.99
CA GLU A 409 22.44 -7.13 -21.04
C GLU A 409 21.41 -8.12 -21.60
N LYS A 410 21.00 -7.97 -22.86
CA LYS A 410 20.09 -8.94 -23.51
C LYS A 410 20.65 -10.37 -23.51
N ASN A 411 21.94 -10.53 -23.76
CA ASN A 411 22.59 -11.83 -23.74
C ASN A 411 22.62 -12.42 -22.31
N LEU A 412 22.90 -11.61 -21.30
CA LEU A 412 22.91 -12.01 -19.90
C LEU A 412 21.51 -12.35 -19.37
N LEU A 413 20.49 -11.56 -19.74
CA LEU A 413 19.09 -11.86 -19.42
C LEU A 413 18.66 -13.22 -19.99
N ARG A 414 19.04 -13.53 -21.26
CA ARG A 414 18.78 -14.84 -21.88
C ARG A 414 19.52 -15.97 -21.16
N LYS A 415 20.82 -15.77 -20.84
CA LYS A 415 21.63 -16.72 -20.08
C LYS A 415 20.99 -17.04 -18.72
N ASN A 416 20.47 -16.03 -18.04
CA ASN A 416 19.79 -16.17 -16.76
C ASN A 416 18.34 -16.67 -16.91
N LYS A 417 17.84 -16.87 -18.13
CA LYS A 417 16.47 -17.32 -18.44
C LYS A 417 15.37 -16.39 -17.90
N LEU A 418 15.66 -15.08 -17.77
CA LEU A 418 14.64 -14.12 -17.40
C LEU A 418 13.73 -13.82 -18.61
N PRO A 419 12.40 -13.85 -18.43
CA PRO A 419 11.47 -13.62 -19.54
C PRO A 419 11.45 -12.14 -19.93
N PHE A 420 11.77 -11.85 -21.19
CA PHE A 420 11.56 -10.56 -21.82
C PHE A 420 11.35 -10.72 -23.33
N SER A 421 10.58 -9.84 -23.93
CA SER A 421 10.43 -9.73 -25.38
C SER A 421 11.02 -8.41 -25.85
N TRP A 422 11.62 -8.40 -27.07
CA TRP A 422 12.19 -7.20 -27.65
C TRP A 422 11.97 -7.20 -29.16
N GLY A 423 11.33 -6.15 -29.66
CA GLY A 423 11.00 -5.99 -31.08
C GLY A 423 11.07 -4.53 -31.53
N ILE A 424 10.63 -4.27 -32.77
CA ILE A 424 10.65 -2.94 -33.40
C ILE A 424 9.89 -1.90 -32.57
N GLN A 425 8.76 -2.28 -31.99
CA GLN A 425 7.97 -1.38 -31.14
C GLN A 425 8.76 -0.83 -29.95
N ASN A 426 9.68 -1.63 -29.37
CA ASN A 426 10.53 -1.20 -28.26
C ASN A 426 11.56 -0.15 -28.71
N TYR A 427 12.07 -0.24 -29.94
CA TYR A 427 12.94 0.80 -30.51
C TYR A 427 12.15 2.07 -30.80
N LEU A 428 10.95 1.97 -31.37
CA LEU A 428 10.08 3.13 -31.59
C LEU A 428 9.78 3.85 -30.27
N ALA A 429 9.42 3.10 -29.22
CA ALA A 429 9.18 3.66 -27.89
C ALA A 429 10.43 4.31 -27.27
N ALA A 430 11.63 3.80 -27.54
CA ALA A 430 12.89 4.38 -27.07
C ALA A 430 13.20 5.74 -27.70
N TYR A 431 12.84 5.94 -28.99
CA TYR A 431 13.12 7.19 -29.71
C TYR A 431 11.93 8.14 -29.76
N LEU A 432 10.71 7.64 -29.63
CA LEU A 432 9.46 8.39 -29.69
C LEU A 432 8.58 8.12 -28.44
N PRO A 433 9.07 8.42 -27.23
CA PRO A 433 8.38 8.03 -25.99
C PRO A 433 7.01 8.69 -25.84
N SER A 434 6.83 9.93 -26.28
CA SER A 434 5.53 10.61 -26.24
C SER A 434 4.50 9.94 -27.14
N HIS A 435 4.91 9.52 -28.35
CA HIS A 435 4.03 8.78 -29.26
C HIS A 435 3.63 7.43 -28.68
N ALA A 436 4.57 6.73 -28.03
CA ALA A 436 4.28 5.47 -27.36
C ALA A 436 3.28 5.63 -26.20
N ALA A 437 3.38 6.69 -25.41
CA ALA A 437 2.42 6.99 -24.36
C ALA A 437 1.00 7.23 -24.92
N ILE A 438 0.87 8.08 -25.93
CA ILE A 438 -0.41 8.35 -26.62
C ILE A 438 -1.01 7.04 -27.18
N GLN A 439 -0.21 6.20 -27.82
CA GLN A 439 -0.68 4.93 -28.37
C GLN A 439 -1.18 3.97 -27.28
N LEU A 440 -0.53 3.95 -26.12
CA LEU A 440 -0.98 3.15 -24.97
C LEU A 440 -2.32 3.67 -24.42
N GLU A 441 -2.48 4.99 -24.29
CA GLU A 441 -3.74 5.61 -23.86
C GLU A 441 -4.88 5.30 -24.83
N GLN A 442 -4.65 5.44 -26.13
CA GLN A 442 -5.64 5.08 -27.17
C GLN A 442 -6.01 3.61 -27.11
N ASN A 443 -5.05 2.71 -26.90
CA ASN A 443 -5.32 1.27 -26.77
C ASN A 443 -6.17 0.97 -25.54
N GLU A 444 -5.97 1.65 -24.42
CA GLU A 444 -6.81 1.48 -23.23
C GLU A 444 -8.21 2.05 -23.44
N TYR A 445 -8.32 3.22 -24.05
CA TYR A 445 -9.63 3.76 -24.44
C TYR A 445 -10.41 2.76 -25.29
N MET A 446 -9.79 2.20 -26.35
CA MET A 446 -10.44 1.22 -27.22
C MET A 446 -10.83 -0.06 -26.48
N LYS A 447 -10.04 -0.52 -25.50
CA LYS A 447 -10.40 -1.65 -24.64
C LYS A 447 -11.61 -1.34 -23.77
N THR A 448 -11.70 -0.12 -23.25
CA THR A 448 -12.80 0.31 -22.38
C THR A 448 -14.12 0.38 -23.15
N VAL A 449 -14.14 1.09 -24.27
CA VAL A 449 -15.38 1.23 -25.08
C VAL A 449 -15.75 -0.06 -25.83
N GLY A 450 -14.77 -0.91 -26.12
CA GLY A 450 -14.92 -2.18 -26.83
C GLY A 450 -15.17 -3.41 -25.94
N GLN A 451 -15.24 -3.24 -24.61
CA GLN A 451 -15.46 -4.36 -23.70
C GLN A 451 -16.84 -4.99 -23.97
N PRO A 452 -16.90 -6.29 -24.35
CA PRO A 452 -18.11 -6.86 -24.94
C PRO A 452 -19.28 -7.01 -23.98
N ASP A 453 -19.02 -7.13 -22.67
CA ASP A 453 -20.05 -7.39 -21.66
C ASP A 453 -20.61 -6.11 -21.04
N ILE A 454 -19.87 -4.99 -21.09
CA ILE A 454 -20.34 -3.72 -20.53
C ILE A 454 -21.46 -3.15 -21.40
N ASN A 455 -22.51 -2.63 -20.76
CA ASN A 455 -23.63 -2.00 -21.45
C ASN A 455 -23.16 -0.72 -22.16
N LYS A 456 -23.51 -0.59 -23.45
CA LYS A 456 -23.13 0.57 -24.25
C LYS A 456 -23.77 1.87 -23.74
N ASP A 457 -24.98 1.80 -23.21
CA ASP A 457 -25.67 2.97 -22.65
C ASP A 457 -24.96 3.46 -21.39
N PHE A 458 -24.47 2.54 -20.55
CA PHE A 458 -23.63 2.87 -19.37
C PHE A 458 -22.35 3.59 -19.80
N VAL A 459 -21.65 3.08 -20.82
CA VAL A 459 -20.43 3.73 -21.34
C VAL A 459 -20.77 5.09 -21.96
N ALA A 460 -21.85 5.20 -22.75
CA ALA A 460 -22.25 6.43 -23.42
C ALA A 460 -22.63 7.53 -22.42
N ALA A 461 -23.29 7.19 -21.32
CA ALA A 461 -23.63 8.13 -20.25
C ALA A 461 -22.39 8.77 -19.59
N LEU A 462 -21.23 8.09 -19.63
CA LEU A 462 -19.96 8.57 -19.08
C LEU A 462 -19.11 9.35 -20.09
N GLN A 463 -19.27 9.11 -21.40
CA GLN A 463 -18.48 9.78 -22.44
C GLN A 463 -18.67 11.31 -22.49
N GLY A 464 -19.86 11.82 -22.13
CA GLY A 464 -20.12 13.26 -22.04
C GLY A 464 -19.58 13.95 -20.79
N ARG A 465 -19.01 13.19 -19.86
CA ARG A 465 -18.46 13.67 -18.58
C ARG A 465 -16.94 13.62 -18.53
N GLU A 466 -16.25 13.87 -19.65
CA GLU A 466 -14.79 13.81 -19.73
C GLU A 466 -14.25 12.53 -19.03
N TRP A 467 -14.48 11.36 -19.63
CA TRP A 467 -13.73 10.18 -19.24
C TRP A 467 -12.27 10.43 -19.59
N GLU A 468 -11.56 11.01 -18.67
CA GLU A 468 -10.12 11.11 -18.75
C GLU A 468 -9.58 9.71 -18.52
N GLY A 469 -9.27 9.04 -19.62
CA GLY A 469 -8.51 7.79 -19.59
C GLY A 469 -7.25 7.97 -18.76
N ILE A 470 -6.76 6.89 -18.18
CA ILE A 470 -5.54 6.94 -17.38
C ILE A 470 -4.39 7.38 -18.27
N ARG A 471 -3.89 8.58 -18.04
CA ARG A 471 -2.72 9.12 -18.75
C ARG A 471 -1.51 8.24 -18.50
N LYS A 472 -0.82 7.88 -19.55
CA LYS A 472 0.42 7.12 -19.45
C LYS A 472 1.61 8.06 -19.34
N PRO A 473 2.57 7.77 -18.44
CA PRO A 473 3.75 8.60 -18.32
C PRO A 473 4.61 8.51 -19.58
N ILE A 474 5.25 9.64 -19.95
CA ILE A 474 6.31 9.66 -20.96
C ILE A 474 7.56 9.07 -20.29
N ILE A 475 8.01 7.91 -20.77
CA ILE A 475 9.12 7.17 -20.15
C ILE A 475 10.37 7.34 -21.02
N THR A 476 11.35 8.05 -20.50
CA THR A 476 12.67 8.27 -21.14
C THR A 476 13.78 7.50 -20.43
N LYS A 477 13.59 7.17 -19.17
CA LYS A 477 14.53 6.44 -18.32
C LYS A 477 13.80 5.51 -17.37
N LEU A 478 14.52 4.52 -16.82
CA LEU A 478 13.96 3.54 -15.89
C LEU A 478 13.29 4.20 -14.67
N ASN A 479 13.87 5.27 -14.13
CA ASN A 479 13.31 5.97 -13.00
C ASN A 479 11.92 6.57 -13.27
N ASP A 480 11.57 6.92 -14.52
CA ASP A 480 10.24 7.49 -14.83
C ASP A 480 9.14 6.46 -14.58
N ILE A 481 9.34 5.20 -15.00
CA ILE A 481 8.35 4.14 -14.76
C ILE A 481 8.37 3.65 -13.30
N LEU A 482 9.55 3.62 -12.66
CA LEU A 482 9.62 3.29 -11.23
C LEU A 482 8.89 4.35 -10.41
N TYR A 483 9.10 5.65 -10.71
CA TYR A 483 8.36 6.75 -10.08
C TYR A 483 6.85 6.58 -10.27
N PHE A 484 6.41 6.34 -11.51
CA PHE A 484 4.99 6.13 -11.80
C PHE A 484 4.40 4.99 -10.96
N ASN A 485 5.10 3.84 -10.87
CA ASN A 485 4.59 2.70 -10.10
C ASN A 485 4.77 2.84 -8.58
N THR A 486 5.70 3.67 -8.09
CA THR A 486 5.94 3.87 -6.66
C THR A 486 5.09 5.02 -6.10
N HIS A 487 4.92 6.10 -6.89
CA HIS A 487 4.27 7.32 -6.42
C HIS A 487 2.89 7.55 -7.03
N THR A 488 2.66 7.20 -8.32
CA THR A 488 1.42 7.56 -9.01
C THR A 488 0.38 6.43 -9.01
N LEU A 489 0.78 5.20 -9.37
CA LEU A 489 -0.15 4.07 -9.51
C LEU A 489 0.58 2.74 -9.23
N GLY A 490 0.03 1.89 -8.40
CA GLY A 490 0.51 0.53 -8.14
C GLY A 490 0.91 0.29 -6.69
N LEU A 491 1.90 1.02 -6.15
CA LEU A 491 2.32 0.81 -4.75
C LEU A 491 1.21 1.14 -3.75
N GLU A 492 0.55 2.29 -3.90
CA GLU A 492 -0.52 2.70 -2.98
C GLU A 492 -1.69 1.70 -2.95
N GLU A 493 -1.99 1.05 -4.09
CA GLU A 493 -2.96 -0.04 -4.16
C GLU A 493 -2.58 -1.21 -3.26
N LEU A 494 -1.30 -1.65 -3.34
CA LEU A 494 -0.78 -2.73 -2.53
C LEU A 494 -0.79 -2.39 -1.04
N LEU A 495 -0.45 -1.12 -0.70
CA LEU A 495 -0.47 -0.61 0.66
C LEU A 495 -1.89 -0.58 1.24
N ARG A 496 -2.88 -0.16 0.43
CA ARG A 496 -4.30 -0.21 0.80
C ARG A 496 -4.73 -1.63 1.14
N PHE A 497 -4.44 -2.60 0.27
CA PHE A 497 -4.81 -4.01 0.52
C PHE A 497 -4.15 -4.55 1.78
N ALA A 498 -2.86 -4.25 1.99
CA ALA A 498 -2.13 -4.68 3.17
C ALA A 498 -2.69 -4.06 4.46
N ASP A 499 -2.96 -2.75 4.48
CA ASP A 499 -3.56 -2.08 5.64
C ASP A 499 -4.94 -2.66 5.96
N ARG A 500 -5.82 -2.82 4.95
CA ARG A 500 -7.17 -3.36 5.16
C ARG A 500 -7.15 -4.80 5.65
N ASN A 501 -6.32 -5.66 5.04
CA ASN A 501 -6.19 -7.06 5.44
C ASN A 501 -5.61 -7.21 6.85
N SER A 502 -4.55 -6.46 7.16
CA SER A 502 -3.89 -6.56 8.46
C SER A 502 -4.76 -6.00 9.58
N MET A 503 -5.42 -4.86 9.32
CA MET A 503 -6.27 -4.23 10.32
C MET A 503 -7.58 -4.98 10.56
N ALA A 504 -8.07 -5.76 9.60
CA ALA A 504 -9.18 -6.70 9.84
C ALA A 504 -8.90 -7.65 11.02
N HIS A 505 -7.63 -7.89 11.32
CA HIS A 505 -7.15 -8.77 12.38
C HIS A 505 -6.39 -8.05 13.50
N GLY A 506 -6.40 -6.71 13.52
CA GLY A 506 -5.67 -5.93 14.51
C GLY A 506 -4.15 -6.11 14.44
N ILE A 507 -3.60 -6.25 13.23
CA ILE A 507 -2.17 -6.39 12.96
C ILE A 507 -1.62 -5.11 12.34
N GLU A 508 -0.49 -4.64 12.85
CA GLU A 508 0.29 -3.55 12.26
C GLU A 508 1.33 -4.09 11.27
N VAL A 509 1.29 -3.62 10.03
CA VAL A 509 2.31 -3.95 9.02
C VAL A 509 3.31 -2.81 8.91
N ARG A 510 4.61 -3.14 8.89
CA ARG A 510 5.74 -2.22 8.71
C ARG A 510 6.58 -2.62 7.52
N LEU A 511 6.98 -1.64 6.70
CA LEU A 511 7.59 -1.85 5.40
C LEU A 511 9.02 -1.29 5.33
N PRO A 512 10.06 -2.12 5.60
CA PRO A 512 11.44 -1.64 5.64
C PRO A 512 11.96 -1.08 4.31
N PHE A 513 11.43 -1.50 3.17
CA PHE A 513 11.82 -0.98 1.86
C PHE A 513 11.25 0.42 1.56
N LEU A 514 10.32 0.92 2.39
CA LEU A 514 9.69 2.23 2.24
C LEU A 514 10.23 3.29 3.23
N SER A 515 11.44 3.14 3.77
CA SER A 515 12.14 4.28 4.37
C SER A 515 12.41 5.32 3.29
N HIS A 516 12.00 6.57 3.52
CA HIS A 516 12.16 7.64 2.53
C HIS A 516 13.62 7.90 2.16
N GLU A 517 14.54 7.80 3.13
CA GLU A 517 15.99 7.92 2.91
C GLU A 517 16.50 6.80 1.97
N LEU A 518 16.03 5.57 2.17
CA LEU A 518 16.37 4.42 1.33
C LEU A 518 15.82 4.58 -0.09
N VAL A 519 14.55 4.96 -0.22
CA VAL A 519 13.89 5.17 -1.51
C VAL A 519 14.57 6.31 -2.28
N GLN A 520 14.83 7.44 -1.64
CA GLN A 520 15.50 8.58 -2.26
C GLN A 520 16.91 8.19 -2.74
N PHE A 521 17.66 7.42 -1.93
CA PHE A 521 18.96 6.90 -2.33
C PHE A 521 18.85 5.97 -3.55
N ILE A 522 17.89 5.04 -3.57
CA ILE A 522 17.67 4.14 -4.72
C ILE A 522 17.38 4.97 -5.99
N PHE A 523 16.50 5.97 -5.91
CA PHE A 523 16.16 6.80 -7.05
C PHE A 523 17.32 7.66 -7.55
N SER A 524 18.22 8.10 -6.67
CA SER A 524 19.43 8.81 -7.05
C SER A 524 20.49 7.94 -7.75
N LEU A 525 20.36 6.61 -7.72
CA LEU A 525 21.32 5.71 -8.34
C LEU A 525 21.05 5.54 -9.85
N PRO A 526 22.10 5.42 -10.69
CA PRO A 526 21.97 5.01 -12.08
C PRO A 526 21.18 3.70 -12.25
N ALA A 527 20.49 3.56 -13.37
CA ALA A 527 19.64 2.38 -13.67
C ALA A 527 20.39 1.03 -13.55
N GLY A 528 21.71 1.03 -13.85
CA GLY A 528 22.57 -0.16 -13.72
C GLY A 528 22.74 -0.69 -12.30
N PHE A 529 22.32 0.04 -11.26
CA PHE A 529 22.26 -0.48 -9.89
C PHE A 529 20.95 -1.23 -9.58
N LYS A 530 19.96 -1.06 -10.42
CA LYS A 530 18.65 -1.70 -10.29
C LYS A 530 18.57 -2.95 -11.17
N ILE A 531 18.99 -2.82 -12.45
CA ILE A 531 19.07 -3.94 -13.41
C ILE A 531 20.50 -3.98 -13.94
N HIS A 532 21.21 -5.07 -13.73
CA HIS A 532 22.61 -5.26 -14.14
C HIS A 532 22.98 -6.73 -14.22
N ASP A 533 23.93 -7.06 -15.13
CA ASP A 533 24.42 -8.42 -15.38
C ASP A 533 23.29 -9.43 -15.62
N GLY A 534 22.20 -8.98 -16.24
CA GLY A 534 21.03 -9.81 -16.51
C GLY A 534 20.20 -10.16 -15.27
N TRP A 535 20.23 -9.31 -14.22
CA TRP A 535 19.43 -9.47 -13.01
C TRP A 535 18.69 -8.20 -12.64
N THR A 536 17.42 -8.35 -12.23
CA THR A 536 16.63 -7.33 -11.55
C THR A 536 17.02 -7.27 -10.07
N LYS A 537 16.69 -6.16 -9.35
CA LYS A 537 17.07 -5.96 -7.93
C LYS A 537 18.55 -6.17 -7.65
N TRP A 538 19.41 -5.83 -8.60
CA TRP A 538 20.83 -6.18 -8.55
C TRP A 538 21.50 -5.73 -7.25
N LEU A 539 21.20 -4.52 -6.77
CA LEU A 539 21.76 -3.96 -5.54
C LEU A 539 21.39 -4.81 -4.31
N LEU A 540 20.12 -5.22 -4.20
CA LEU A 540 19.64 -6.08 -3.12
C LEU A 540 20.28 -7.48 -3.18
N ARG A 541 20.39 -8.06 -4.39
CA ARG A 541 21.06 -9.37 -4.57
C ARG A 541 22.52 -9.31 -4.13
N LYS A 542 23.24 -8.25 -4.51
CA LYS A 542 24.64 -8.04 -4.08
C LYS A 542 24.79 -7.85 -2.56
N MET A 543 23.86 -7.14 -1.94
CA MET A 543 23.86 -6.97 -0.48
C MET A 543 23.62 -8.31 0.24
N MET A 544 22.79 -9.20 -0.34
CA MET A 544 22.41 -10.50 0.27
C MET A 544 23.28 -11.66 -0.18
N ASP A 545 24.21 -11.44 -1.10
CA ASP A 545 25.16 -12.46 -1.53
C ASP A 545 25.90 -13.07 -0.32
N LYS A 546 25.91 -14.39 -0.19
CA LYS A 546 26.43 -15.16 0.95
C LYS A 546 25.75 -14.91 2.32
N LYS A 547 24.64 -14.17 2.35
CA LYS A 547 23.81 -13.99 3.56
C LYS A 547 22.52 -14.80 3.49
N LEU A 548 22.14 -15.20 2.30
CA LEU A 548 21.02 -16.08 1.98
C LEU A 548 21.50 -17.17 1.00
N PRO A 549 20.77 -18.30 0.89
CA PRO A 549 21.14 -19.34 -0.08
C PRO A 549 21.05 -18.80 -1.52
N ASP A 550 21.94 -19.30 -2.39
CA ASP A 550 22.01 -18.87 -3.79
C ASP A 550 20.69 -19.08 -4.55
N GLU A 551 19.94 -20.13 -4.21
CA GLU A 551 18.62 -20.41 -4.79
C GLU A 551 17.57 -19.31 -4.49
N ILE A 552 17.77 -18.50 -3.45
CA ILE A 552 16.95 -17.34 -3.12
C ILE A 552 17.57 -16.06 -3.71
N VAL A 553 18.87 -15.85 -3.46
CA VAL A 553 19.56 -14.63 -3.94
C VAL A 553 19.52 -14.53 -5.46
N TRP A 554 19.72 -15.64 -6.16
CA TRP A 554 19.79 -15.70 -7.63
C TRP A 554 18.57 -16.41 -8.23
N ARG A 555 17.46 -16.42 -7.52
CA ARG A 555 16.17 -16.93 -7.99
C ARG A 555 15.74 -16.20 -9.27
N LYS A 556 15.29 -16.97 -10.28
CA LYS A 556 14.96 -16.49 -11.63
C LYS A 556 13.47 -16.19 -11.79
N ASP A 557 12.64 -17.02 -11.20
CA ASP A 557 11.21 -16.87 -11.18
C ASP A 557 10.78 -15.91 -10.06
N LYS A 558 9.93 -14.97 -10.41
CA LYS A 558 9.23 -14.18 -9.44
C LYS A 558 7.81 -14.71 -9.30
N VAL A 559 7.49 -15.20 -8.12
CA VAL A 559 6.14 -15.50 -7.70
C VAL A 559 5.73 -14.40 -6.70
N GLY A 560 4.62 -13.75 -6.92
CA GLY A 560 4.13 -12.69 -6.04
C GLY A 560 2.84 -13.15 -5.37
N TYR A 561 2.88 -13.78 -4.19
CA TYR A 561 1.71 -14.13 -3.38
C TYR A 561 0.54 -14.70 -4.23
N GLU A 562 0.85 -15.64 -5.15
CA GLU A 562 -0.10 -16.13 -6.15
C GLU A 562 -0.78 -17.43 -5.67
N PRO A 563 -2.05 -17.37 -5.25
CA PRO A 563 -2.81 -18.57 -4.91
C PRO A 563 -3.24 -19.32 -6.17
N PRO A 564 -3.65 -20.59 -6.06
CA PRO A 564 -4.20 -21.37 -7.15
C PRO A 564 -5.61 -20.92 -7.54
N GLN A 565 -5.77 -19.63 -7.87
CA GLN A 565 -7.06 -19.00 -8.20
C GLN A 565 -7.72 -19.66 -9.40
N PHE A 566 -6.93 -20.06 -10.40
CA PHE A 566 -7.47 -20.79 -11.54
C PHE A 566 -8.23 -22.04 -11.11
N GLN A 567 -7.66 -22.84 -10.18
CA GLN A 567 -8.31 -24.03 -9.62
C GLN A 567 -9.50 -23.66 -8.76
N TRP A 568 -9.39 -22.59 -7.94
CA TRP A 568 -10.47 -22.13 -7.08
C TRP A 568 -11.71 -21.73 -7.88
N MET A 569 -11.53 -21.07 -9.02
CA MET A 569 -12.63 -20.63 -9.89
C MET A 569 -13.40 -21.78 -10.58
N HIS A 570 -12.93 -23.02 -10.46
CA HIS A 570 -13.69 -24.21 -10.88
C HIS A 570 -14.67 -24.71 -9.82
N ASN A 571 -14.62 -24.17 -8.59
CA ASN A 571 -15.58 -24.54 -7.55
C ASN A 571 -16.98 -24.01 -7.92
N GLU A 572 -17.98 -24.91 -7.92
CA GLU A 572 -19.36 -24.60 -8.32
C GLU A 572 -19.97 -23.46 -7.51
N THR A 573 -19.81 -23.46 -6.18
CA THR A 573 -20.34 -22.40 -5.32
C THR A 573 -19.72 -21.04 -5.64
N LEU A 574 -18.41 -20.99 -5.96
CA LEU A 574 -17.78 -19.74 -6.37
C LEU A 574 -18.30 -19.28 -7.74
N GLN A 575 -18.59 -20.21 -8.64
CA GLN A 575 -19.21 -19.88 -9.92
C GLN A 575 -20.64 -19.34 -9.73
N ASP A 576 -21.40 -19.88 -8.80
CA ASP A 576 -22.74 -19.35 -8.46
C ASP A 576 -22.64 -17.89 -7.96
N TYR A 577 -21.66 -17.57 -7.13
CA TYR A 577 -21.41 -16.18 -6.69
C TYR A 577 -21.09 -15.25 -7.86
N VAL A 578 -20.29 -15.72 -8.84
CA VAL A 578 -20.02 -14.96 -10.07
C VAL A 578 -21.29 -14.74 -10.89
N HIS A 579 -22.13 -15.77 -11.03
CA HIS A 579 -23.43 -15.65 -11.75
C HIS A 579 -24.37 -14.67 -11.04
N GLU A 580 -24.44 -14.71 -9.71
CA GLU A 580 -25.24 -13.76 -8.94
C GLU A 580 -24.71 -12.33 -9.09
N ALA A 581 -23.40 -12.14 -9.03
CA ALA A 581 -22.75 -10.86 -9.27
C ALA A 581 -23.07 -10.30 -10.67
N LYS A 582 -23.00 -11.15 -11.73
CA LYS A 582 -23.40 -10.76 -13.08
C LYS A 582 -24.86 -10.32 -13.12
N ARG A 583 -25.79 -11.07 -12.48
CA ARG A 583 -27.22 -10.69 -12.41
C ARG A 583 -27.42 -9.33 -11.77
N LYS A 584 -26.73 -9.07 -10.63
CA LYS A 584 -26.79 -7.77 -9.95
C LYS A 584 -26.33 -6.63 -10.85
N LEU A 585 -25.20 -6.80 -11.55
CA LEU A 585 -24.64 -5.79 -12.45
C LEU A 585 -25.51 -5.58 -13.71
N VAL A 586 -26.17 -6.63 -14.22
CA VAL A 586 -27.15 -6.52 -15.33
C VAL A 586 -28.39 -5.73 -14.88
N ASN A 587 -28.93 -6.05 -13.70
CA ASN A 587 -30.11 -5.35 -13.16
C ASN A 587 -29.82 -3.86 -12.87
N LYS A 588 -28.56 -3.50 -12.61
CA LYS A 588 -28.10 -2.11 -12.46
C LYS A 588 -27.77 -1.42 -13.79
N GLY A 589 -27.95 -2.11 -14.93
CA GLY A 589 -27.65 -1.55 -16.25
C GLY A 589 -26.16 -1.44 -16.59
N VAL A 590 -25.26 -1.97 -15.76
CA VAL A 590 -23.80 -1.92 -15.95
C VAL A 590 -23.35 -2.96 -16.99
N LEU A 591 -23.87 -4.18 -16.91
CA LEU A 591 -23.60 -5.25 -17.88
C LEU A 591 -24.79 -5.48 -18.79
N LYS A 592 -24.54 -5.98 -20.01
CA LYS A 592 -25.55 -6.47 -20.94
C LYS A 592 -26.15 -7.79 -20.43
N ALA A 593 -27.42 -8.03 -20.71
CA ALA A 593 -28.09 -9.31 -20.41
C ALA A 593 -27.35 -10.53 -21.01
N THR A 594 -26.68 -10.35 -22.15
CA THR A 594 -25.88 -11.41 -22.79
C THR A 594 -24.69 -11.90 -21.95
N ALA A 595 -24.24 -11.13 -20.98
CA ALA A 595 -23.17 -11.55 -20.05
C ALA A 595 -23.59 -12.72 -19.15
N LEU A 596 -24.90 -12.89 -18.90
CA LEU A 596 -25.45 -14.00 -18.11
C LEU A 596 -25.32 -15.35 -18.83
N ASN A 597 -25.34 -15.35 -20.16
CA ASN A 597 -25.24 -16.57 -20.97
C ASN A 597 -23.79 -17.00 -21.22
N LYS A 598 -22.80 -16.18 -20.81
CA LYS A 598 -21.41 -16.51 -21.03
C LYS A 598 -20.89 -17.43 -19.92
N LYS A 599 -20.24 -18.51 -20.35
CA LYS A 599 -19.55 -19.42 -19.45
C LYS A 599 -18.46 -18.66 -18.68
N ILE A 600 -18.33 -18.97 -17.39
CA ILE A 600 -17.25 -18.44 -16.55
C ILE A 600 -15.91 -18.96 -17.09
N THR A 601 -14.94 -18.06 -17.21
CA THR A 601 -13.60 -18.36 -17.69
C THR A 601 -12.62 -18.22 -16.53
N PRO A 602 -12.25 -19.32 -15.84
CA PRO A 602 -11.26 -19.27 -14.78
C PRO A 602 -9.94 -18.66 -15.25
N LYS A 603 -9.34 -17.83 -14.41
CA LYS A 603 -8.07 -17.13 -14.67
C LYS A 603 -7.15 -17.24 -13.47
N ALA A 604 -5.85 -17.28 -13.73
CA ALA A 604 -4.85 -17.15 -12.67
C ALA A 604 -4.88 -15.74 -12.04
N ALA A 605 -4.41 -15.61 -10.81
CA ALA A 605 -4.57 -14.39 -10.02
C ALA A 605 -3.98 -13.12 -10.69
N HIS A 606 -2.87 -13.26 -11.42
CA HIS A 606 -2.22 -12.13 -12.10
C HIS A 606 -2.42 -12.12 -13.62
N GLU A 607 -3.33 -12.96 -14.10
CA GLU A 607 -3.63 -13.01 -15.53
C GLU A 607 -4.48 -11.82 -15.96
N ALA A 608 -4.16 -11.23 -17.11
CA ALA A 608 -4.92 -10.12 -17.67
C ALA A 608 -6.37 -10.53 -18.03
N ASN A 609 -7.26 -9.55 -18.04
CA ASN A 609 -8.68 -9.73 -18.43
C ASN A 609 -9.42 -10.74 -17.54
N ASN A 610 -9.17 -10.71 -16.24
CA ASN A 610 -9.87 -11.53 -15.25
C ASN A 610 -11.27 -10.92 -14.95
N PHE A 611 -12.14 -10.89 -15.98
CA PHE A 611 -13.42 -10.20 -15.92
C PHE A 611 -14.39 -10.80 -14.90
N ASP A 612 -14.48 -12.13 -14.82
CA ASP A 612 -15.38 -12.80 -13.87
C ASP A 612 -15.05 -12.47 -12.42
N TRP A 613 -13.76 -12.34 -12.10
CA TRP A 613 -13.32 -11.85 -10.78
C TRP A 613 -13.70 -10.39 -10.55
N ARG A 614 -13.54 -9.55 -11.58
CA ARG A 614 -13.92 -8.13 -11.48
C ARG A 614 -15.42 -7.97 -11.28
N TYR A 615 -16.26 -8.76 -11.94
CA TYR A 615 -17.71 -8.74 -11.73
C TYR A 615 -18.07 -9.14 -10.32
N LEU A 616 -17.42 -10.20 -9.79
CA LEU A 616 -17.61 -10.67 -8.43
C LEU A 616 -17.32 -9.56 -7.40
N CYS A 617 -16.20 -8.85 -7.52
CA CYS A 617 -15.83 -7.78 -6.60
C CYS A 617 -16.66 -6.50 -6.82
N ALA A 618 -16.92 -6.10 -8.07
CA ALA A 618 -17.72 -4.90 -8.38
C ALA A 618 -19.14 -4.98 -7.82
N ALA A 619 -19.76 -6.16 -7.86
CA ALA A 619 -21.10 -6.36 -7.31
C ALA A 619 -21.19 -6.11 -5.79
N GLN A 620 -20.08 -6.14 -5.05
CA GLN A 620 -20.06 -5.91 -3.60
C GLN A 620 -20.16 -4.43 -3.23
N ILE A 621 -19.82 -3.53 -4.14
CA ILE A 621 -19.88 -2.07 -3.90
C ILE A 621 -21.12 -1.41 -4.48
N MET A 622 -21.92 -2.16 -5.25
CA MET A 622 -23.18 -1.74 -5.87
C MET A 622 -24.38 -2.09 -4.97
#